data_7f6e80dbec94fea9c1998126745f5042
#
_entry.id   7f6e80dbec94fea9c1998126745f5042
#
_cell.length_a   1.000
_cell.length_b   1.000
_cell.length_c   1.000
_cell.angle_alpha   90.00
_cell.angle_beta   90.00
_cell.angle_gamma   90.00
#
_symmetry.space_group_name_H-M   'P 1'
#
loop_
_entity.id
_entity.type
_entity.pdbx_description
1 polymer ?
#
loop_
_entity_poly.entity_id
_entity_poly.type
_entity_poly.pdbx_seq_one_letter_code
_entity_poly.pdbx_strand_id
1 'polypeptide(L)'
;MNVRTLTGFCVMLTCAWGPFLRGQESAPKPETPIEKWTGKTAMLIGAHADDDALCHGTLAMLQAHGNQVYIVTLTTGNVGTQDPNLSRTQLAEIRRKEELAALAELGIPGQHYINLGYDDGMLEFEDRKAVVENLVRLIRKYRPDVLFAWDPGKNYQRWHKSDHRAASYLAADAARAAMWRLLFEGQITQEGLHEYMIPEYLFFNDYDRGDENVWVDISDYVDKKVNADAQYMSQYGPGWKHYNPHPSEAEIEAMKADARSKIMRRERQRKPVEGFRYYRGLPDAIGK
;
A
#
# COMPACT_ATOMS: atom_id res chain seq x y z
N MET A 1 -18.35 81.66 -25.10
CA MET A 1 -17.49 80.48 -25.03
C MET A 1 -18.00 79.63 -23.84
N ASN A 2 -18.83 78.64 -24.10
CA ASN A 2 -19.49 77.86 -23.06
C ASN A 2 -18.72 76.55 -22.87
N VAL A 3 -18.14 76.35 -21.68
CA VAL A 3 -17.52 75.10 -21.25
C VAL A 3 -18.61 74.27 -20.59
N ARG A 4 -18.94 73.10 -21.20
CA ARG A 4 -19.83 72.11 -20.62
C ARG A 4 -19.01 71.11 -19.79
N THR A 5 -19.28 71.08 -18.50
CA THR A 5 -18.72 70.09 -17.57
C THR A 5 -19.49 68.79 -17.74
N LEU A 6 -18.79 67.68 -18.10
CA LEU A 6 -19.32 66.32 -18.03
C LEU A 6 -19.04 65.75 -16.67
N THR A 7 -20.08 65.48 -15.91
CA THR A 7 -20.02 64.68 -14.67
C THR A 7 -20.16 63.17 -15.02
N GLY A 8 -19.07 62.44 -14.90
CA GLY A 8 -19.07 60.98 -15.05
C GLY A 8 -19.60 60.30 -13.78
N PHE A 9 -20.65 59.53 -13.92
CA PHE A 9 -21.20 58.66 -12.88
C PHE A 9 -20.38 57.35 -12.87
N CYS A 10 -19.61 57.13 -11.81
CA CYS A 10 -18.90 55.90 -11.59
C CYS A 10 -19.82 54.93 -10.83
N VAL A 11 -20.38 53.92 -11.51
CA VAL A 11 -21.14 52.85 -10.87
C VAL A 11 -20.15 51.83 -10.32
N MET A 12 -19.94 51.84 -9.00
CA MET A 12 -19.21 50.75 -8.31
C MET A 12 -20.11 49.51 -8.26
N LEU A 13 -19.79 48.49 -9.06
CA LEU A 13 -20.31 47.14 -8.88
C LEU A 13 -19.61 46.53 -7.67
N THR A 14 -20.28 46.48 -6.54
CA THR A 14 -19.85 45.68 -5.38
C THR A 14 -20.18 44.21 -5.67
N CYS A 15 -19.19 43.44 -6.13
CA CYS A 15 -19.30 42.00 -6.13
C CYS A 15 -19.33 41.52 -4.66
N ALA A 16 -20.50 41.18 -4.18
CA ALA A 16 -20.64 40.45 -2.89
C ALA A 16 -20.12 39.04 -3.07
N TRP A 17 -18.91 38.82 -2.63
CA TRP A 17 -18.37 37.47 -2.43
C TRP A 17 -19.03 36.91 -1.15
N GLY A 18 -20.13 36.18 -1.34
CA GLY A 18 -20.65 35.32 -0.28
C GLY A 18 -19.63 34.25 0.07
N PRO A 19 -19.48 33.88 1.36
CA PRO A 19 -18.64 32.77 1.72
C PRO A 19 -19.23 31.51 1.07
N PHE A 20 -18.52 30.94 0.10
CA PHE A 20 -18.75 29.55 -0.32
C PHE A 20 -18.45 28.69 0.90
N LEU A 21 -19.49 28.31 1.64
CA LEU A 21 -19.46 27.19 2.54
C LEU A 21 -19.15 25.95 1.68
N ARG A 22 -17.86 25.64 1.51
CA ARG A 22 -17.46 24.29 1.11
C ARG A 22 -17.97 23.39 2.22
N GLY A 23 -19.10 22.74 1.96
CA GLY A 23 -19.52 21.60 2.78
C GLY A 23 -18.29 20.69 2.89
N GLN A 24 -17.93 20.33 4.10
CA GLN A 24 -16.91 19.32 4.35
C GLN A 24 -17.46 18.03 3.73
N GLU A 25 -17.04 17.73 2.48
CA GLU A 25 -17.36 16.44 1.88
C GLU A 25 -16.81 15.37 2.83
N SER A 26 -17.72 14.52 3.31
CA SER A 26 -17.32 13.40 4.14
C SER A 26 -16.30 12.57 3.36
N ALA A 27 -15.21 12.18 4.03
CA ALA A 27 -14.19 11.34 3.41
C ALA A 27 -14.85 10.13 2.70
N PRO A 28 -14.41 9.78 1.49
CA PRO A 28 -15.01 8.70 0.72
C PRO A 28 -14.99 7.39 1.53
N LYS A 29 -16.06 6.61 1.40
CA LYS A 29 -16.18 5.28 2.00
C LYS A 29 -16.52 4.27 0.92
N PRO A 30 -16.13 2.99 1.06
CA PRO A 30 -16.55 1.96 0.13
C PRO A 30 -18.09 1.82 0.14
N GLU A 31 -18.67 1.65 -1.03
CA GLU A 31 -20.13 1.44 -1.17
C GLU A 31 -20.62 0.18 -0.43
N THR A 32 -19.79 -0.88 -0.52
CA THR A 32 -19.99 -2.11 0.23
C THR A 32 -18.89 -2.22 1.28
N PRO A 33 -19.19 -2.52 2.54
CA PRO A 33 -18.15 -2.77 3.55
C PRO A 33 -17.10 -3.77 3.06
N ILE A 34 -15.83 -3.52 3.36
CA ILE A 34 -14.71 -4.34 2.87
C ILE A 34 -14.86 -5.80 3.30
N GLU A 35 -15.42 -6.03 4.47
CA GLU A 35 -15.70 -7.35 5.03
C GLU A 35 -16.70 -8.17 4.18
N LYS A 36 -17.40 -7.52 3.27
CA LYS A 36 -18.38 -8.16 2.36
C LYS A 36 -17.88 -8.28 0.92
N TRP A 37 -16.66 -7.91 0.64
CA TRP A 37 -16.10 -8.00 -0.72
C TRP A 37 -15.90 -9.47 -1.12
N THR A 38 -16.34 -9.80 -2.32
CA THR A 38 -16.20 -11.12 -2.94
C THR A 38 -15.93 -10.98 -4.42
N GLY A 39 -15.17 -11.91 -5.00
CA GLY A 39 -14.89 -11.95 -6.45
C GLY A 39 -14.05 -10.79 -6.97
N LYS A 40 -13.41 -10.01 -6.10
CA LYS A 40 -12.51 -8.92 -6.47
C LYS A 40 -11.08 -9.43 -6.62
N THR A 41 -10.29 -8.69 -7.39
CA THR A 41 -8.83 -8.80 -7.43
C THR A 41 -8.23 -7.68 -6.58
N ALA A 42 -7.50 -8.03 -5.54
CA ALA A 42 -6.71 -7.13 -4.70
C ALA A 42 -5.24 -7.26 -5.06
N MET A 43 -4.54 -6.15 -5.22
CA MET A 43 -3.08 -6.11 -5.42
C MET A 43 -2.46 -5.24 -4.34
N LEU A 44 -1.47 -5.77 -3.62
CA LEU A 44 -0.64 -4.98 -2.73
C LEU A 44 0.70 -4.71 -3.39
N ILE A 45 1.15 -3.46 -3.37
CA ILE A 45 2.49 -3.04 -3.79
C ILE A 45 3.22 -2.49 -2.58
N GLY A 46 4.24 -3.23 -2.12
CA GLY A 46 5.12 -2.88 -1.02
C GLY A 46 6.58 -2.72 -1.47
N ALA A 47 7.42 -2.13 -0.62
CA ALA A 47 8.85 -2.03 -0.84
C ALA A 47 9.56 -3.35 -0.54
N HIS A 48 9.22 -3.99 0.59
CA HIS A 48 9.90 -5.17 1.12
C HIS A 48 8.91 -6.31 1.40
N ALA A 49 9.42 -7.51 1.48
CA ALA A 49 8.74 -8.60 2.17
C ALA A 49 8.49 -8.17 3.63
N ASP A 50 7.31 -8.37 4.17
CA ASP A 50 6.78 -7.87 5.45
C ASP A 50 6.02 -6.52 5.45
N ASP A 51 6.03 -5.74 4.40
CA ASP A 51 5.21 -4.54 4.31
C ASP A 51 3.71 -4.86 4.40
N ASP A 52 3.30 -6.00 3.85
CA ASP A 52 1.94 -6.52 3.87
C ASP A 52 1.48 -6.97 5.26
N ALA A 53 2.42 -7.15 6.22
CA ALA A 53 2.09 -7.44 7.62
C ALA A 53 1.15 -6.40 8.25
N LEU A 54 1.16 -5.17 7.74
CA LEU A 54 0.19 -4.14 8.14
C LEU A 54 -1.25 -4.48 7.75
N CYS A 55 -1.43 -5.38 6.76
CA CYS A 55 -2.70 -5.72 6.13
C CYS A 55 -3.08 -7.20 6.25
N HIS A 56 -2.28 -8.06 6.89
CA HIS A 56 -2.43 -9.52 6.87
C HIS A 56 -3.82 -10.00 7.28
N GLY A 57 -4.45 -9.37 8.27
CA GLY A 57 -5.81 -9.72 8.68
C GLY A 57 -6.84 -9.45 7.58
N THR A 58 -6.77 -8.29 6.94
CA THR A 58 -7.61 -7.91 5.81
C THR A 58 -7.35 -8.79 4.58
N LEU A 59 -6.08 -9.07 4.27
CA LEU A 59 -5.71 -9.91 3.11
C LEU A 59 -6.18 -11.35 3.31
N ALA A 60 -6.04 -11.91 4.51
CA ALA A 60 -6.54 -13.24 4.86
C ALA A 60 -8.07 -13.32 4.72
N MET A 61 -8.78 -12.29 5.18
CA MET A 61 -10.23 -12.17 5.05
C MET A 61 -10.64 -12.12 3.57
N LEU A 62 -10.02 -11.24 2.79
CA LEU A 62 -10.33 -11.12 1.37
C LEU A 62 -10.11 -12.45 0.64
N GLN A 63 -8.98 -13.11 0.89
CA GLN A 63 -8.68 -14.43 0.30
C GLN A 63 -9.72 -15.47 0.71
N ALA A 64 -10.12 -15.53 1.98
CA ALA A 64 -11.13 -16.47 2.48
C ALA A 64 -12.51 -16.21 1.90
N HIS A 65 -12.83 -14.96 1.53
CA HIS A 65 -14.10 -14.58 0.90
C HIS A 65 -14.10 -14.77 -0.63
N GLY A 66 -13.10 -15.47 -1.20
CA GLY A 66 -13.06 -15.79 -2.62
C GLY A 66 -12.57 -14.64 -3.50
N ASN A 67 -11.89 -13.66 -2.95
CA ASN A 67 -11.16 -12.66 -3.71
C ASN A 67 -9.78 -13.21 -4.11
N GLN A 68 -9.21 -12.68 -5.18
CA GLN A 68 -7.83 -12.98 -5.59
C GLN A 68 -6.91 -11.91 -4.98
N VAL A 69 -5.88 -12.33 -4.24
CA VAL A 69 -4.91 -11.43 -3.62
C VAL A 69 -3.55 -11.64 -4.25
N TYR A 70 -2.95 -10.56 -4.78
CA TYR A 70 -1.60 -10.53 -5.33
C TYR A 70 -0.73 -9.63 -4.46
N ILE A 71 0.48 -10.10 -4.14
CA ILE A 71 1.49 -9.34 -3.40
C ILE A 71 2.66 -9.05 -4.33
N VAL A 72 3.00 -7.77 -4.47
CA VAL A 72 4.14 -7.30 -5.26
C VAL A 72 5.09 -6.59 -4.33
N THR A 73 6.31 -7.09 -4.18
CA THR A 73 7.39 -6.40 -3.49
C THR A 73 8.38 -5.85 -4.51
N LEU A 74 8.82 -4.62 -4.31
CA LEU A 74 9.75 -3.97 -5.23
C LEU A 74 11.18 -4.46 -5.03
N THR A 75 11.62 -4.59 -3.77
CA THR A 75 12.99 -4.99 -3.44
C THR A 75 13.08 -6.43 -2.96
N THR A 76 14.28 -6.95 -2.96
CA THR A 76 14.58 -8.28 -2.39
C THR A 76 14.73 -8.26 -0.86
N GLY A 77 14.75 -7.07 -0.23
CA GLY A 77 14.96 -6.92 1.21
C GLY A 77 16.37 -7.35 1.65
N ASN A 78 17.36 -7.25 0.77
CA ASN A 78 18.69 -7.85 0.93
C ASN A 78 19.67 -7.03 1.81
N VAL A 79 19.19 -6.00 2.50
CA VAL A 79 20.04 -5.13 3.37
C VAL A 79 19.53 -5.11 4.81
N GLY A 80 18.26 -5.39 5.02
CA GLY A 80 17.58 -5.26 6.30
C GLY A 80 18.00 -6.29 7.35
N THR A 81 19.25 -6.28 7.82
CA THR A 81 19.73 -7.11 8.94
C THR A 81 20.93 -6.46 9.64
N GLN A 82 21.14 -6.82 10.89
CA GLN A 82 22.38 -6.56 11.66
C GLN A 82 23.18 -7.84 11.93
N ASP A 83 22.79 -8.99 11.37
CA ASP A 83 23.54 -10.22 11.51
C ASP A 83 24.80 -10.16 10.62
N PRO A 84 26.03 -10.17 11.22
CA PRO A 84 27.26 -10.07 10.47
C PRO A 84 27.59 -11.32 9.64
N ASN A 85 26.87 -12.41 9.86
CA ASN A 85 27.10 -13.69 9.17
C ASN A 85 26.27 -13.83 7.90
N LEU A 86 25.34 -12.92 7.62
CA LEU A 86 24.49 -12.94 6.43
C LEU A 86 25.05 -12.06 5.33
N SER A 87 25.19 -12.62 4.15
CA SER A 87 25.40 -11.87 2.91
C SER A 87 24.05 -11.35 2.38
N ARG A 88 24.12 -10.34 1.49
CA ARG A 88 22.94 -9.80 0.79
C ARG A 88 22.14 -10.91 0.06
N THR A 89 22.83 -11.80 -0.63
CA THR A 89 22.19 -12.91 -1.36
C THR A 89 21.48 -13.87 -0.42
N GLN A 90 22.13 -14.27 0.67
CA GLN A 90 21.51 -15.15 1.66
C GLN A 90 20.27 -14.50 2.29
N LEU A 91 20.35 -13.21 2.63
CA LEU A 91 19.22 -12.50 3.22
C LEU A 91 18.05 -12.42 2.22
N ALA A 92 18.29 -12.10 0.95
CA ALA A 92 17.26 -12.07 -0.08
C ALA A 92 16.51 -13.41 -0.20
N GLU A 93 17.25 -14.52 -0.16
CA GLU A 93 16.65 -15.87 -0.18
C GLU A 93 15.83 -16.17 1.08
N ILE A 94 16.33 -15.78 2.26
CA ILE A 94 15.62 -15.92 3.53
C ILE A 94 14.31 -15.14 3.47
N ARG A 95 14.37 -13.85 3.15
CA ARG A 95 13.22 -12.97 3.07
C ARG A 95 12.13 -13.48 2.11
N ARG A 96 12.56 -14.00 0.96
CA ARG A 96 11.63 -14.61 0.01
C ARG A 96 10.93 -15.85 0.58
N LYS A 97 11.64 -16.67 1.34
CA LYS A 97 11.05 -17.87 1.99
C LYS A 97 10.09 -17.47 3.10
N GLU A 98 10.45 -16.49 3.91
CA GLU A 98 9.61 -15.95 4.98
C GLU A 98 8.30 -15.39 4.40
N GLU A 99 8.39 -14.61 3.33
CA GLU A 99 7.21 -14.08 2.63
C GLU A 99 6.29 -15.19 2.14
N LEU A 100 6.83 -16.19 1.43
CA LEU A 100 6.02 -17.30 0.93
C LEU A 100 5.39 -18.11 2.07
N ALA A 101 6.08 -18.27 3.21
CA ALA A 101 5.53 -18.92 4.39
C ALA A 101 4.40 -18.08 5.02
N ALA A 102 4.58 -16.77 5.13
CA ALA A 102 3.55 -15.86 5.62
C ALA A 102 2.29 -15.91 4.73
N LEU A 103 2.45 -15.84 3.41
CA LEU A 103 1.33 -15.92 2.47
C LEU A 103 0.57 -17.26 2.57
N ALA A 104 1.29 -18.36 2.82
CA ALA A 104 0.66 -19.67 3.03
C ALA A 104 -0.25 -19.67 4.28
N GLU A 105 0.16 -19.03 5.38
CA GLU A 105 -0.67 -18.87 6.59
C GLU A 105 -1.95 -18.04 6.30
N LEU A 106 -1.85 -17.06 5.41
CA LEU A 106 -3.01 -16.26 4.98
C LEU A 106 -3.93 -17.02 4.00
N GLY A 107 -3.45 -18.14 3.44
CA GLY A 107 -4.14 -18.89 2.38
C GLY A 107 -3.96 -18.30 0.98
N ILE A 108 -2.98 -17.43 0.79
CA ILE A 108 -2.66 -16.81 -0.49
C ILE A 108 -1.70 -17.74 -1.26
N PRO A 109 -2.02 -18.12 -2.52
CA PRO A 109 -1.15 -19.00 -3.31
C PRO A 109 0.21 -18.36 -3.58
N GLY A 110 1.29 -19.14 -3.42
CA GLY A 110 2.66 -18.63 -3.60
C GLY A 110 2.95 -18.07 -5.02
N GLN A 111 2.21 -18.51 -6.05
CA GLN A 111 2.30 -17.94 -7.41
C GLN A 111 1.69 -16.53 -7.52
N HIS A 112 0.98 -16.05 -6.50
CA HIS A 112 0.49 -14.68 -6.43
C HIS A 112 1.52 -13.72 -5.82
N TYR A 113 2.68 -14.22 -5.38
CA TYR A 113 3.80 -13.40 -4.95
C TYR A 113 4.72 -13.05 -6.12
N ILE A 114 4.95 -11.75 -6.30
CA ILE A 114 5.79 -11.20 -7.37
C ILE A 114 6.84 -10.30 -6.72
N ASN A 115 8.12 -10.66 -6.84
CA ASN A 115 9.21 -9.79 -6.41
C ASN A 115 9.91 -9.20 -7.66
N LEU A 116 10.06 -7.88 -7.71
CA LEU A 116 10.67 -7.20 -8.86
C LEU A 116 12.20 -7.18 -8.82
N GLY A 117 12.82 -7.58 -7.72
CA GLY A 117 14.24 -7.84 -7.64
C GLY A 117 15.15 -6.63 -7.47
N TYR A 118 14.61 -5.45 -7.16
CA TYR A 118 15.43 -4.26 -6.89
C TYR A 118 16.20 -4.39 -5.56
N ASP A 119 17.27 -3.62 -5.43
CA ASP A 119 18.09 -3.57 -4.22
C ASP A 119 17.39 -2.78 -3.10
N ASP A 120 17.34 -3.37 -1.90
CA ASP A 120 16.85 -2.75 -0.68
C ASP A 120 17.73 -1.54 -0.28
N GLY A 121 17.11 -0.46 0.14
CA GLY A 121 17.75 0.81 0.48
C GLY A 121 18.10 1.68 -0.72
N MET A 122 17.86 1.19 -1.96
CA MET A 122 18.28 1.87 -3.19
C MET A 122 17.12 2.24 -4.12
N LEU A 123 15.88 1.96 -3.74
CA LEU A 123 14.71 2.12 -4.62
C LEU A 123 14.50 3.57 -5.11
N GLU A 124 14.88 4.57 -4.32
CA GLU A 124 14.83 6.00 -4.74
C GLU A 124 15.84 6.35 -5.83
N PHE A 125 16.89 5.54 -5.99
CA PHE A 125 17.97 5.75 -6.96
C PHE A 125 17.81 4.89 -8.23
N GLU A 126 16.81 4.03 -8.27
CA GLU A 126 16.50 3.22 -9.44
C GLU A 126 15.94 4.06 -10.59
N ASP A 127 16.04 3.53 -11.82
CA ASP A 127 15.34 4.14 -12.97
C ASP A 127 13.82 4.10 -12.74
N ARG A 128 13.31 5.21 -12.24
CA ARG A 128 11.89 5.39 -11.93
C ARG A 128 10.97 5.00 -13.09
N LYS A 129 11.38 5.31 -14.33
CA LYS A 129 10.59 4.96 -15.52
C LYS A 129 10.49 3.44 -15.66
N ALA A 130 11.61 2.73 -15.51
CA ALA A 130 11.63 1.27 -15.63
C ALA A 130 10.80 0.59 -14.52
N VAL A 131 10.90 1.09 -13.27
CA VAL A 131 10.10 0.55 -12.16
C VAL A 131 8.61 0.77 -12.42
N VAL A 132 8.21 1.99 -12.79
CA VAL A 132 6.80 2.33 -13.10
C VAL A 132 6.30 1.49 -14.28
N GLU A 133 7.11 1.28 -15.33
CA GLU A 133 6.73 0.45 -16.48
C GLU A 133 6.42 -1.00 -16.07
N ASN A 134 7.24 -1.59 -15.18
CA ASN A 134 7.00 -2.93 -14.66
C ASN A 134 5.70 -2.99 -13.85
N LEU A 135 5.45 -2.00 -12.99
CA LEU A 135 4.21 -1.93 -12.21
C LEU A 135 2.97 -1.73 -13.10
N VAL A 136 3.07 -0.86 -14.12
CA VAL A 136 1.99 -0.65 -15.11
C VAL A 136 1.65 -1.95 -15.82
N ARG A 137 2.68 -2.73 -16.19
CA ARG A 137 2.48 -4.05 -16.82
C ARG A 137 1.69 -5.00 -15.93
N LEU A 138 2.03 -5.04 -14.62
CA LEU A 138 1.31 -5.86 -13.64
C LEU A 138 -0.13 -5.38 -13.45
N ILE A 139 -0.36 -4.09 -13.31
CA ILE A 139 -1.70 -3.49 -13.16
C ILE A 139 -2.56 -3.81 -14.39
N ARG A 140 -2.04 -3.61 -15.59
CA ARG A 140 -2.76 -3.91 -16.84
C ARG A 140 -3.04 -5.40 -17.02
N LYS A 141 -2.13 -6.26 -16.57
CA LYS A 141 -2.25 -7.72 -16.65
C LYS A 141 -3.28 -8.28 -15.69
N TYR A 142 -3.20 -7.88 -14.42
CA TYR A 142 -4.03 -8.47 -13.36
C TYR A 142 -5.31 -7.68 -13.09
N ARG A 143 -5.40 -6.43 -13.55
CA ARG A 143 -6.60 -5.57 -13.49
C ARG A 143 -7.21 -5.49 -12.07
N PRO A 144 -6.45 -5.07 -11.06
CA PRO A 144 -6.93 -5.11 -9.68
C PRO A 144 -8.11 -4.16 -9.46
N ASP A 145 -9.16 -4.65 -8.79
CA ASP A 145 -10.29 -3.82 -8.34
C ASP A 145 -9.87 -2.90 -7.19
N VAL A 146 -8.87 -3.30 -6.41
CA VAL A 146 -8.34 -2.50 -5.30
C VAL A 146 -6.82 -2.61 -5.22
N LEU A 147 -6.18 -1.46 -5.05
CA LEU A 147 -4.74 -1.36 -4.81
C LEU A 147 -4.48 -1.04 -3.34
N PHE A 148 -3.70 -1.89 -2.69
CA PHE A 148 -3.07 -1.62 -1.40
C PHE A 148 -1.66 -1.09 -1.64
N ALA A 149 -1.29 0.00 -1.00
CA ALA A 149 0.06 0.55 -1.09
C ALA A 149 0.40 1.38 0.16
N TRP A 150 1.68 1.65 0.35
CA TRP A 150 2.10 2.67 1.30
C TRP A 150 1.40 3.99 0.99
N ASP A 151 0.94 4.68 2.04
CA ASP A 151 0.23 5.95 1.87
C ASP A 151 1.19 7.04 1.36
N PRO A 152 0.97 7.60 0.17
CA PRO A 152 1.75 8.73 -0.33
C PRO A 152 1.56 10.00 0.50
N GLY A 153 0.55 10.01 1.41
CA GLY A 153 0.25 11.13 2.30
C GLY A 153 -0.42 12.31 1.61
N LYS A 154 -0.98 13.20 2.41
CA LYS A 154 -1.48 14.50 1.97
C LYS A 154 -0.35 15.49 1.73
N ASN A 155 0.74 15.32 2.49
CA ASN A 155 1.92 16.16 2.42
C ASN A 155 3.13 15.25 2.23
N TYR A 156 3.82 15.42 1.15
CA TYR A 156 5.07 14.72 0.80
C TYR A 156 6.18 14.79 1.87
N GLN A 157 5.99 15.58 2.89
CA GLN A 157 7.01 15.91 3.89
C GLN A 157 7.08 14.93 5.06
N ARG A 158 6.28 13.87 5.08
CA ARG A 158 6.34 12.88 6.15
C ARG A 158 7.62 12.07 6.03
N TRP A 159 8.28 11.88 7.17
CA TRP A 159 9.42 10.99 7.23
C TRP A 159 8.96 9.54 7.06
N HIS A 160 9.44 8.92 5.99
CA HIS A 160 9.36 7.49 5.76
C HIS A 160 10.76 6.94 5.54
N LYS A 161 10.96 5.63 5.76
CA LYS A 161 12.12 4.95 5.18
C LYS A 161 12.15 5.24 3.67
N SER A 162 13.35 5.41 3.09
CA SER A 162 13.49 5.80 1.69
C SER A 162 12.67 4.91 0.74
N ASP A 163 12.75 3.60 0.91
CA ASP A 163 12.07 2.64 0.04
C ASP A 163 10.55 2.64 0.23
N HIS A 164 10.03 2.81 1.46
CA HIS A 164 8.59 2.96 1.68
C HIS A 164 8.05 4.21 0.99
N ARG A 165 8.78 5.32 1.08
CA ARG A 165 8.45 6.57 0.40
C ARG A 165 8.48 6.38 -1.12
N ALA A 166 9.55 5.78 -1.67
CA ALA A 166 9.66 5.49 -3.08
C ALA A 166 8.53 4.57 -3.56
N ALA A 167 8.26 3.47 -2.85
CA ALA A 167 7.20 2.52 -3.20
C ALA A 167 5.82 3.19 -3.24
N SER A 168 5.51 4.09 -2.30
CA SER A 168 4.23 4.79 -2.26
C SER A 168 4.00 5.63 -3.52
N TYR A 169 5.02 6.37 -3.98
CA TYR A 169 4.92 7.19 -5.20
C TYR A 169 4.96 6.37 -6.48
N LEU A 170 5.81 5.34 -6.53
CA LEU A 170 5.89 4.44 -7.68
C LEU A 170 4.56 3.72 -7.93
N ALA A 171 3.89 3.28 -6.85
CA ALA A 171 2.58 2.67 -6.94
C ALA A 171 1.50 3.66 -7.43
N ALA A 172 1.50 4.89 -6.91
CA ALA A 172 0.56 5.94 -7.34
C ALA A 172 0.79 6.36 -8.80
N ASP A 173 2.05 6.57 -9.20
CA ASP A 173 2.42 6.89 -10.57
C ASP A 173 2.06 5.77 -11.54
N ALA A 174 2.27 4.50 -11.15
CA ALA A 174 1.91 3.36 -11.96
C ALA A 174 0.39 3.23 -12.14
N ALA A 175 -0.38 3.42 -11.06
CA ALA A 175 -1.83 3.41 -11.12
C ALA A 175 -2.36 4.49 -12.09
N ARG A 176 -1.79 5.70 -12.02
CA ARG A 176 -2.10 6.78 -12.95
C ARG A 176 -1.68 6.43 -14.38
N ALA A 177 -0.46 5.95 -14.60
CA ALA A 177 0.06 5.65 -15.92
C ALA A 177 -0.70 4.50 -16.61
N ALA A 178 -1.19 3.52 -15.86
CA ALA A 178 -1.88 2.35 -16.39
C ALA A 178 -3.16 2.70 -17.18
N MET A 179 -3.83 3.80 -16.84
CA MET A 179 -5.05 4.27 -17.51
C MET A 179 -4.79 5.01 -18.83
N TRP A 180 -3.53 5.38 -19.13
CA TRP A 180 -3.20 6.17 -20.31
C TRP A 180 -2.59 5.31 -21.41
N ARG A 181 -3.27 5.23 -22.55
CA ARG A 181 -2.88 4.38 -23.68
C ARG A 181 -1.45 4.62 -24.18
N LEU A 182 -1.05 5.88 -24.29
CA LEU A 182 0.24 6.26 -24.86
C LEU A 182 1.40 6.18 -23.86
N LEU A 183 1.12 5.99 -22.57
CA LEU A 183 2.18 5.68 -21.60
C LEU A 183 2.48 4.17 -21.68
N PHE A 184 3.75 3.85 -21.95
CA PHE A 184 4.22 2.47 -22.18
C PHE A 184 3.42 1.75 -23.27
N GLU A 185 3.28 2.41 -24.42
CA GLU A 185 2.47 1.96 -25.58
C GLU A 185 2.84 0.55 -26.06
N GLY A 186 4.12 0.14 -25.92
CA GLY A 186 4.59 -1.21 -26.25
C GLY A 186 3.82 -2.32 -25.54
N GLN A 187 3.40 -2.09 -24.30
CA GLN A 187 2.57 -3.06 -23.56
C GLN A 187 1.22 -3.30 -24.23
N ILE A 188 0.67 -2.31 -24.91
CA ILE A 188 -0.61 -2.43 -25.60
C ILE A 188 -0.41 -3.00 -27.01
N THR A 189 0.55 -2.45 -27.76
CA THR A 189 0.73 -2.79 -29.18
C THR A 189 1.49 -4.09 -29.41
N GLN A 190 2.32 -4.53 -28.48
CA GLN A 190 3.18 -5.71 -28.62
C GLN A 190 2.82 -6.82 -27.63
N GLU A 191 2.39 -6.48 -26.40
CA GLU A 191 2.08 -7.47 -25.37
C GLU A 191 0.56 -7.77 -25.30
N GLY A 192 -0.29 -7.03 -26.03
CA GLY A 192 -1.74 -7.24 -26.05
C GLY A 192 -2.45 -6.85 -24.74
N LEU A 193 -1.81 -6.05 -23.91
CA LEU A 193 -2.43 -5.50 -22.70
C LEU A 193 -3.36 -4.34 -23.07
N HIS A 194 -4.20 -3.93 -22.13
CA HIS A 194 -5.14 -2.82 -22.31
C HIS A 194 -5.02 -1.81 -21.19
N GLU A 195 -5.43 -0.57 -21.44
CA GLU A 195 -5.55 0.47 -20.44
C GLU A 195 -6.41 -0.02 -19.27
N TYR A 196 -6.02 0.35 -18.07
CA TYR A 196 -6.78 -0.03 -16.89
C TYR A 196 -6.76 1.07 -15.82
N MET A 197 -7.93 1.43 -15.32
CA MET A 197 -8.10 2.31 -14.20
C MET A 197 -8.49 1.51 -12.96
N ILE A 198 -7.67 1.57 -11.94
CA ILE A 198 -7.98 0.94 -10.65
C ILE A 198 -9.09 1.76 -9.99
N PRO A 199 -10.22 1.14 -9.61
CA PRO A 199 -11.34 1.89 -9.05
C PRO A 199 -11.18 2.27 -7.59
N GLU A 200 -10.49 1.47 -6.77
CA GLU A 200 -10.43 1.63 -5.32
C GLU A 200 -8.99 1.49 -4.80
N TYR A 201 -8.69 2.21 -3.71
CA TYR A 201 -7.36 2.24 -3.08
C TYR A 201 -7.50 2.11 -1.57
N LEU A 202 -6.61 1.34 -0.95
CA LEU A 202 -6.45 1.19 0.48
C LEU A 202 -4.98 1.47 0.83
N PHE A 203 -4.72 2.70 1.26
CA PHE A 203 -3.38 3.11 1.66
C PHE A 203 -3.14 2.80 3.13
N PHE A 204 -2.05 2.12 3.43
CA PHE A 204 -1.62 1.77 4.78
C PHE A 204 -0.42 2.60 5.22
N ASN A 205 -0.25 2.76 6.54
CA ASN A 205 0.85 3.53 7.13
C ASN A 205 1.16 3.01 8.54
N ASP A 206 2.43 2.97 8.91
CA ASP A 206 2.87 2.57 10.26
C ASP A 206 3.26 3.76 11.15
N TYR A 207 3.58 4.92 10.58
CA TYR A 207 4.13 6.06 11.32
C TYR A 207 3.13 7.14 11.70
N ASP A 208 2.10 7.34 10.91
CA ASP A 208 1.23 8.49 11.06
C ASP A 208 -0.23 8.06 10.95
N ARG A 209 -0.81 7.85 12.11
CA ARG A 209 -2.22 7.52 12.25
C ARG A 209 -3.03 8.79 12.38
N GLY A 210 -3.97 8.98 11.53
CA GLY A 210 -4.84 10.16 11.56
C GLY A 210 -5.49 10.47 10.22
N ASP A 211 -5.01 9.85 9.16
CA ASP A 211 -5.64 9.95 7.85
C ASP A 211 -6.48 8.72 7.48
N GLU A 212 -6.52 7.71 8.35
CA GLU A 212 -7.38 6.55 8.14
C GLU A 212 -8.85 7.00 8.22
N ASN A 213 -9.61 6.59 7.26
CA ASN A 213 -11.05 6.87 7.17
C ASN A 213 -11.90 5.59 7.09
N VAL A 214 -11.26 4.43 7.02
CA VAL A 214 -11.89 3.11 7.08
C VAL A 214 -11.09 2.18 7.98
N TRP A 215 -11.80 1.32 8.71
CA TRP A 215 -11.21 0.31 9.60
C TRP A 215 -11.90 -1.01 9.34
N VAL A 216 -11.10 -2.04 9.08
CA VAL A 216 -11.56 -3.40 8.82
C VAL A 216 -11.47 -4.20 10.11
N ASP A 217 -12.57 -4.81 10.52
CA ASP A 217 -12.63 -5.75 11.66
C ASP A 217 -11.95 -7.06 11.24
N ILE A 218 -10.84 -7.38 11.91
CA ILE A 218 -10.07 -8.60 11.62
C ILE A 218 -10.19 -9.65 12.73
N SER A 219 -11.22 -9.56 13.59
CA SER A 219 -11.37 -10.41 14.77
C SER A 219 -11.26 -11.91 14.45
N ASP A 220 -11.87 -12.35 13.36
CA ASP A 220 -11.87 -13.75 12.93
C ASP A 220 -10.57 -14.18 12.22
N TYR A 221 -9.65 -13.24 11.96
CA TYR A 221 -8.42 -13.46 11.21
C TYR A 221 -7.15 -13.15 12.02
N VAL A 222 -7.29 -12.85 13.31
CA VAL A 222 -6.15 -12.53 14.20
C VAL A 222 -5.16 -13.68 14.25
N ASP A 223 -5.59 -14.92 14.35
CA ASP A 223 -4.70 -16.07 14.42
C ASP A 223 -3.91 -16.27 13.12
N LYS A 224 -4.56 -16.08 11.97
CA LYS A 224 -3.87 -16.11 10.67
C LYS A 224 -2.81 -15.03 10.57
N LYS A 225 -3.17 -13.78 10.95
CA LYS A 225 -2.22 -12.67 10.99
C LYS A 225 -1.05 -12.94 11.93
N VAL A 226 -1.31 -13.46 13.14
CA VAL A 226 -0.27 -13.80 14.11
C VAL A 226 0.70 -14.85 13.54
N ASN A 227 0.17 -15.91 12.91
CA ASN A 227 0.98 -16.96 12.31
C ASN A 227 1.82 -16.42 11.14
N ALA A 228 1.25 -15.58 10.30
CA ALA A 228 1.95 -14.96 9.18
C ALA A 228 3.03 -13.97 9.65
N ASP A 229 2.71 -13.07 10.58
CA ASP A 229 3.67 -12.09 11.14
C ASP A 229 4.87 -12.82 11.81
N ALA A 230 4.64 -13.99 12.39
CA ALA A 230 5.70 -14.79 13.03
C ALA A 230 6.66 -15.45 12.04
N GLN A 231 6.37 -15.48 10.74
CA GLN A 231 7.28 -16.06 9.75
C GLN A 231 8.51 -15.18 9.48
N TYR A 232 8.45 -13.89 9.74
CA TYR A 232 9.54 -12.95 9.45
C TYR A 232 10.63 -12.95 10.52
N MET A 233 11.19 -14.12 10.77
CA MET A 233 12.19 -14.38 11.82
C MET A 233 13.47 -13.54 11.63
N SER A 234 13.87 -13.26 10.39
CA SER A 234 15.04 -12.42 10.10
C SER A 234 14.84 -10.94 10.39
N GLN A 235 13.59 -10.49 10.55
CA GLN A 235 13.24 -9.06 10.65
C GLN A 235 12.82 -8.65 12.06
N TYR A 236 12.38 -9.59 12.86
CA TYR A 236 11.83 -9.29 14.19
C TYR A 236 12.55 -10.09 15.28
N GLY A 237 12.51 -9.58 16.50
CA GLY A 237 13.08 -10.23 17.66
C GLY A 237 14.60 -10.42 17.55
N PRO A 238 15.15 -11.53 18.09
CA PRO A 238 16.58 -11.82 18.06
C PRO A 238 17.15 -12.03 16.66
N GLY A 239 16.34 -12.50 15.71
CA GLY A 239 16.74 -12.83 14.34
C GLY A 239 17.27 -11.65 13.54
N TRP A 240 16.87 -10.43 13.88
CA TRP A 240 17.46 -9.21 13.33
C TRP A 240 18.98 -9.10 13.50
N LYS A 241 19.51 -9.65 14.61
CA LYS A 241 20.95 -9.62 14.95
C LYS A 241 21.63 -10.97 14.78
N HIS A 242 20.89 -12.04 14.95
CA HIS A 242 21.38 -13.40 14.91
C HIS A 242 20.29 -14.31 14.34
N TYR A 243 20.28 -14.44 13.03
CA TYR A 243 19.30 -15.26 12.34
C TYR A 243 19.49 -16.75 12.66
N ASN A 244 18.42 -17.40 13.14
CA ASN A 244 18.38 -18.82 13.37
C ASN A 244 17.48 -19.49 12.31
N PRO A 245 18.06 -20.27 11.37
CA PRO A 245 17.27 -20.98 10.35
C PRO A 245 16.44 -22.15 10.91
N HIS A 246 16.68 -22.52 12.17
CA HIS A 246 16.01 -23.63 12.85
C HIS A 246 15.51 -23.17 14.23
N PRO A 247 14.54 -22.23 14.28
CA PRO A 247 14.05 -21.72 15.55
C PRO A 247 13.38 -22.84 16.35
N SER A 248 13.58 -22.81 17.66
CA SER A 248 12.88 -23.68 18.58
C SER A 248 11.39 -23.32 18.63
N GLU A 249 10.57 -24.25 19.07
CA GLU A 249 9.14 -24.01 19.31
C GLU A 249 8.90 -22.82 20.26
N ALA A 250 9.75 -22.69 21.29
CA ALA A 250 9.68 -21.58 22.24
C ALA A 250 9.98 -20.22 21.57
N GLU A 251 10.92 -20.14 20.64
CA GLU A 251 11.21 -18.92 19.87
C GLU A 251 10.03 -18.57 18.95
N ILE A 252 9.44 -19.55 18.28
CA ILE A 252 8.25 -19.35 17.44
C ILE A 252 7.07 -18.83 18.27
N GLU A 253 6.78 -19.45 19.41
CA GLU A 253 5.69 -19.00 20.28
C GLU A 253 5.95 -17.61 20.89
N ALA A 254 7.21 -17.27 21.18
CA ALA A 254 7.56 -15.90 21.59
C ALA A 254 7.28 -14.86 20.49
N MET A 255 7.60 -15.19 19.23
CA MET A 255 7.28 -14.34 18.07
C MET A 255 5.78 -14.15 17.91
N LYS A 256 4.99 -15.24 18.02
CA LYS A 256 3.53 -15.17 17.95
C LYS A 256 2.94 -14.34 19.09
N ALA A 257 3.46 -14.48 20.30
CA ALA A 257 3.02 -13.67 21.44
C ALA A 257 3.29 -12.18 21.24
N ASP A 258 4.46 -11.83 20.70
CA ASP A 258 4.81 -10.45 20.36
C ASP A 258 3.89 -9.88 19.25
N ALA A 259 3.70 -10.64 18.17
CA ALA A 259 2.78 -10.28 17.09
C ALA A 259 1.37 -10.03 17.62
N ARG A 260 0.83 -10.96 18.42
CA ARG A 260 -0.50 -10.83 19.04
C ARG A 260 -0.59 -9.57 19.92
N SER A 261 0.43 -9.31 20.74
CA SER A 261 0.48 -8.10 21.57
C SER A 261 0.43 -6.82 20.74
N LYS A 262 1.12 -6.77 19.59
CA LYS A 262 1.12 -5.62 18.67
C LYS A 262 -0.25 -5.42 18.03
N ILE A 263 -0.92 -6.50 17.62
CA ILE A 263 -2.26 -6.46 17.03
C ILE A 263 -3.27 -5.93 18.06
N MET A 264 -3.25 -6.48 19.29
CA MET A 264 -4.19 -6.08 20.34
C MET A 264 -3.99 -4.64 20.82
N ARG A 265 -2.84 -4.03 20.61
CA ARG A 265 -2.65 -2.58 20.84
C ARG A 265 -3.34 -1.68 19.80
N ARG A 266 -3.79 -2.26 18.67
CA ARG A 266 -4.49 -1.55 17.59
C ARG A 266 -6.01 -1.76 17.64
N GLU A 267 -6.54 -1.99 18.83
CA GLU A 267 -7.99 -2.13 19.00
C GLU A 267 -8.74 -0.81 18.79
N ARG A 268 -9.89 -0.91 18.12
CA ARG A 268 -10.91 0.13 18.05
C ARG A 268 -12.24 -0.46 18.50
N GLN A 269 -12.90 0.21 19.44
CA GLN A 269 -14.15 -0.29 20.03
C GLN A 269 -14.02 -1.74 20.59
N ARG A 270 -12.86 -2.06 21.18
CA ARG A 270 -12.49 -3.39 21.71
C ARG A 270 -12.40 -4.51 20.65
N LYS A 271 -12.22 -4.16 19.39
CA LYS A 271 -12.00 -5.10 18.30
C LYS A 271 -10.64 -4.86 17.64
N PRO A 272 -9.90 -5.92 17.31
CA PRO A 272 -8.70 -5.78 16.50
C PRO A 272 -9.10 -5.30 15.10
N VAL A 273 -8.46 -4.22 14.65
CA VAL A 273 -8.76 -3.62 13.35
C VAL A 273 -7.49 -3.27 12.60
N GLU A 274 -7.62 -3.25 11.28
CA GLU A 274 -6.62 -2.64 10.39
C GLU A 274 -7.20 -1.36 9.79
N GLY A 275 -6.44 -0.27 9.88
CA GLY A 275 -6.86 1.05 9.44
C GLY A 275 -6.24 1.42 8.11
N PHE A 276 -7.05 2.01 7.22
CA PHE A 276 -6.62 2.44 5.90
C PHE A 276 -7.13 3.84 5.59
N ARG A 277 -6.37 4.57 4.76
CA ARG A 277 -6.93 5.69 4.02
C ARG A 277 -7.52 5.14 2.73
N TYR A 278 -8.84 5.02 2.72
CA TYR A 278 -9.58 4.60 1.54
C TYR A 278 -9.77 5.78 0.58
N TYR A 279 -9.56 5.49 -0.69
CA TYR A 279 -9.83 6.42 -1.78
C TYR A 279 -10.52 5.69 -2.94
N ARG A 280 -11.38 6.39 -3.66
CA ARG A 280 -12.06 5.91 -4.86
C ARG A 280 -12.01 6.95 -5.95
N GLY A 281 -11.75 6.53 -7.18
CA GLY A 281 -11.78 7.39 -8.36
C GLY A 281 -10.42 7.58 -9.01
N LEU A 282 -10.27 8.70 -9.72
CA LEU A 282 -9.08 8.97 -10.52
C LEU A 282 -7.84 9.19 -9.64
N PRO A 283 -6.72 8.53 -9.96
CA PRO A 283 -5.45 8.73 -9.24
C PRO A 283 -4.99 10.19 -9.15
N ASP A 284 -5.35 11.02 -10.12
CA ASP A 284 -5.01 12.46 -10.14
C ASP A 284 -5.63 13.25 -8.98
N ALA A 285 -6.65 12.72 -8.33
CA ALA A 285 -7.29 13.35 -7.18
C ALA A 285 -6.72 12.87 -5.82
N ILE A 286 -5.82 11.89 -5.84
CA ILE A 286 -5.15 11.39 -4.62
C ILE A 286 -4.28 12.51 -4.06
N GLY A 287 -4.59 12.95 -2.84
CA GLY A 287 -3.82 14.02 -2.17
C GLY A 287 -4.37 15.44 -2.33
N LYS A 288 -5.53 15.62 -2.96
CA LYS A 288 -6.24 16.91 -2.99
C LYS A 288 -7.06 17.18 -1.75
#